data_d1a0eb36e5522fe53a890826257ed2b3
#
_entry.id   d1a0eb36e5522fe53a890826257ed2b3
#
_cell.length_a   1.000
_cell.length_b   1.000
_cell.length_c   1.000
_cell.angle_alpha   90.00
_cell.angle_beta   90.00
_cell.angle_gamma   90.00
#
_symmetry.space_group_name_H-M   'P 1'
#
loop_
_entity.id
_entity.type
_entity.pdbx_description
1 polymer ?
#
loop_
_entity_poly.entity_id
_entity_poly.type
_entity_poly.pdbx_seq_one_letter_code
_entity_poly.pdbx_strand_id
1 'polypeptide(L)'
;IRYSPNANWSFRLGRTAYDLFLLTEYRDIGYAYTWAHVPSEIYGVLPHRYLDGADVTYSKPLDDLTFLAKLFYGKNEFAVTAFSAPDAPPFRFDNIVGLALDFQFVNWEIAVNHTQLKFDSQAIKPLIEGLTQLNAFVPNFSVIWPNAVDFANAADLDNRKGTYTSLSGQYRFKEVTLISELAKIKTDTLSVQGVESGYLSSIYHTNAHNFFASIAFSKSEKFDLDSSGIILPALEQVLGGIDAFN
;
A
#
# COMPACT_ATOMS: atom_id res chain seq x y z
N ILE A 1 13.62 -19.54 9.71
CA ILE A 1 13.91 -20.14 11.05
C ILE A 1 12.88 -19.61 12.03
N ARG A 2 12.34 -20.48 12.88
CA ARG A 2 11.42 -20.11 13.97
C ARG A 2 11.97 -20.63 15.29
N TYR A 3 11.91 -19.80 16.31
CA TYR A 3 12.29 -20.13 17.68
C TYR A 3 11.19 -19.68 18.65
N SER A 4 10.69 -20.58 19.50
CA SER A 4 9.63 -20.31 20.48
C SER A 4 10.12 -20.80 21.85
N PRO A 5 10.69 -19.89 22.67
CA PRO A 5 11.23 -20.24 24.01
C PRO A 5 10.15 -20.70 24.99
N ASN A 6 8.91 -20.25 24.78
CA ASN A 6 7.73 -20.64 25.56
C ASN A 6 6.44 -20.44 24.73
N ALA A 7 5.29 -20.72 25.30
CA ALA A 7 3.99 -20.60 24.63
C ALA A 7 3.61 -19.17 24.20
N ASN A 8 4.20 -18.16 24.83
CA ASN A 8 3.83 -16.76 24.60
C ASN A 8 4.70 -16.06 23.55
N TRP A 9 5.94 -16.52 23.34
CA TRP A 9 6.89 -15.85 22.46
C TRP A 9 7.27 -16.69 21.26
N SER A 10 7.26 -16.06 20.07
CA SER A 10 7.74 -16.65 18.83
C SER A 10 8.61 -15.64 18.09
N PHE A 11 9.79 -16.05 17.71
CA PHE A 11 10.74 -15.28 16.91
C PHE A 11 10.89 -15.95 15.56
N ARG A 12 10.81 -15.21 14.47
CA ARG A 12 11.03 -15.71 13.11
C ARG A 12 12.11 -14.90 12.43
N LEU A 13 12.95 -15.58 11.64
CA LEU A 13 14.01 -15.00 10.81
C LEU A 13 13.98 -15.62 9.42
N GLY A 14 14.00 -14.78 8.39
CA GLY A 14 13.98 -15.16 6.99
C GLY A 14 12.80 -14.50 6.25
N ARG A 15 12.26 -15.21 5.25
CA ARG A 15 11.09 -14.74 4.51
C ARG A 15 9.83 -15.03 5.30
N THR A 16 9.13 -13.98 5.71
CA THR A 16 7.90 -14.07 6.51
C THR A 16 6.79 -13.23 5.88
N ALA A 17 5.52 -13.62 6.07
CA ALA A 17 4.40 -12.74 5.81
C ALA A 17 4.35 -11.66 6.88
N TYR A 18 4.00 -10.43 6.50
CA TYR A 18 3.77 -9.35 7.46
C TYR A 18 2.29 -8.99 7.55
N ASP A 19 1.82 -8.86 8.79
CA ASP A 19 0.40 -8.71 9.08
C ASP A 19 -0.03 -7.27 8.85
N LEU A 20 -0.46 -6.99 7.63
CA LEU A 20 -1.02 -5.69 7.23
C LEU A 20 -2.54 -5.69 7.26
N PHE A 21 -3.15 -6.83 6.94
CA PHE A 21 -4.59 -7.00 6.74
C PHE A 21 -5.13 -8.04 7.71
N LEU A 22 -6.43 -8.00 7.97
CA LEU A 22 -7.11 -9.00 8.78
C LEU A 22 -6.91 -10.43 8.25
N LEU A 23 -6.94 -10.61 6.93
CA LEU A 23 -6.80 -11.92 6.28
C LEU A 23 -5.40 -12.13 5.67
N THR A 24 -4.35 -11.52 6.22
CA THR A 24 -3.00 -11.62 5.63
C THR A 24 -2.56 -13.07 5.41
N GLU A 25 -2.76 -13.95 6.39
CA GLU A 25 -2.36 -15.35 6.30
C GLU A 25 -3.22 -16.18 5.34
N TYR A 26 -4.44 -15.75 5.06
CA TYR A 26 -5.44 -16.46 4.25
C TYR A 26 -5.65 -15.84 2.87
N ARG A 27 -5.05 -14.71 2.58
CA ARG A 27 -5.27 -13.91 1.36
C ARG A 27 -5.19 -14.73 0.07
N ASP A 28 -4.31 -15.71 0.02
CA ASP A 28 -4.07 -16.55 -1.15
C ASP A 28 -4.76 -17.93 -1.08
N ILE A 29 -5.54 -18.16 -0.03
CA ILE A 29 -6.24 -19.42 0.21
C ILE A 29 -7.72 -19.23 -0.09
N GLY A 30 -8.12 -19.33 -1.35
CA GLY A 30 -9.46 -19.01 -1.82
C GLY A 30 -10.63 -19.73 -1.13
N TYR A 31 -10.39 -20.88 -0.50
CA TYR A 31 -11.40 -21.58 0.29
C TYR A 31 -11.47 -21.14 1.77
N ALA A 32 -10.53 -20.29 2.23
CA ALA A 32 -10.50 -19.81 3.61
C ALA A 32 -11.43 -18.62 3.85
N TYR A 33 -12.00 -18.05 2.81
CA TYR A 33 -12.95 -16.94 2.89
C TYR A 33 -14.14 -17.15 1.95
N THR A 34 -15.23 -16.44 2.22
CA THR A 34 -16.52 -16.64 1.52
C THR A 34 -16.59 -15.90 0.18
N TRP A 35 -15.82 -14.84 -0.02
CA TRP A 35 -15.83 -14.07 -1.28
C TRP A 35 -15.18 -14.85 -2.43
N ALA A 36 -15.59 -14.57 -3.65
CA ALA A 36 -14.88 -15.04 -4.84
C ALA A 36 -13.46 -14.40 -4.94
N HIS A 37 -13.37 -13.15 -4.51
CA HIS A 37 -12.12 -12.39 -4.35
C HIS A 37 -12.19 -11.56 -3.08
N VAL A 38 -11.07 -11.44 -2.37
CA VAL A 38 -10.96 -10.47 -1.27
C VAL A 38 -11.17 -9.05 -1.79
N PRO A 39 -11.71 -8.11 -0.99
CA PRO A 39 -11.94 -6.73 -1.42
C PRO A 39 -10.65 -6.07 -1.95
N SER A 40 -10.61 -5.81 -3.26
CA SER A 40 -9.44 -5.26 -3.96
C SER A 40 -9.04 -3.88 -3.45
N GLU A 41 -10.00 -3.12 -2.93
CA GLU A 41 -9.82 -1.78 -2.36
C GLU A 41 -8.86 -1.76 -1.17
N ILE A 42 -8.73 -2.87 -0.46
CA ILE A 42 -7.78 -3.07 0.65
C ILE A 42 -6.63 -3.97 0.19
N TYR A 43 -6.95 -5.16 -0.28
CA TYR A 43 -5.94 -6.21 -0.56
C TYR A 43 -5.18 -5.99 -1.86
N GLY A 44 -5.69 -5.13 -2.76
CA GLY A 44 -5.04 -4.73 -4.01
C GLY A 44 -4.06 -3.58 -3.88
N VAL A 45 -4.12 -2.81 -2.77
CA VAL A 45 -3.34 -1.58 -2.62
C VAL A 45 -1.84 -1.84 -2.44
N LEU A 46 -1.48 -2.95 -1.79
CA LEU A 46 -0.10 -3.36 -1.59
C LEU A 46 0.15 -4.70 -2.31
N PRO A 47 0.96 -4.71 -3.38
CA PRO A 47 1.15 -5.89 -4.21
C PRO A 47 2.01 -6.98 -3.54
N HIS A 48 2.86 -6.59 -2.60
CA HIS A 48 3.80 -7.50 -1.96
C HIS A 48 3.18 -8.19 -0.74
N ARG A 49 3.65 -9.41 -0.44
CA ARG A 49 3.03 -10.33 0.50
C ARG A 49 3.97 -10.84 1.58
N TYR A 50 5.26 -10.58 1.43
CA TYR A 50 6.30 -11.06 2.33
C TYR A 50 7.34 -9.98 2.57
N LEU A 51 8.10 -10.15 3.63
CA LEU A 51 9.33 -9.43 3.88
C LEU A 51 10.48 -10.42 4.14
N ASP A 52 11.65 -10.05 3.75
CA ASP A 52 12.89 -10.72 4.12
C ASP A 52 13.46 -9.99 5.33
N GLY A 53 13.38 -10.62 6.50
CA GLY A 53 13.72 -9.97 7.75
C GLY A 53 13.46 -10.83 8.97
N ALA A 54 12.96 -10.20 10.02
CA ALA A 54 12.65 -10.85 11.28
C ALA A 54 11.34 -10.32 11.87
N ASP A 55 10.68 -11.14 12.65
CA ASP A 55 9.57 -10.74 13.49
C ASP A 55 9.62 -11.38 14.87
N VAL A 56 8.97 -10.72 15.80
CA VAL A 56 8.69 -11.23 17.12
C VAL A 56 7.20 -11.10 17.42
N THR A 57 6.59 -12.20 17.81
CA THR A 57 5.18 -12.26 18.21
C THR A 57 5.09 -12.61 19.68
N TYR A 58 4.34 -11.80 20.42
CA TYR A 58 3.90 -12.10 21.76
C TYR A 58 2.41 -12.45 21.74
N SER A 59 2.04 -13.59 22.32
CA SER A 59 0.66 -14.05 22.42
C SER A 59 0.35 -14.37 23.88
N LYS A 60 -0.75 -13.83 24.39
CA LYS A 60 -1.20 -14.07 25.75
C LYS A 60 -2.70 -14.36 25.80
N PRO A 61 -3.08 -15.59 26.14
CA PRO A 61 -4.47 -15.89 26.46
C PRO A 61 -4.83 -15.29 27.83
N LEU A 62 -5.98 -14.60 27.88
CA LEU A 62 -6.58 -13.97 29.04
C LEU A 62 -8.05 -14.38 29.04
N ASP A 63 -8.52 -15.16 29.99
CA ASP A 63 -9.91 -15.64 30.08
C ASP A 63 -10.66 -15.73 28.72
N ASP A 64 -11.45 -14.71 28.38
CA ASP A 64 -12.24 -14.63 27.15
C ASP A 64 -11.53 -13.89 25.99
N LEU A 65 -10.29 -13.45 26.17
CA LEU A 65 -9.50 -12.68 25.22
C LEU A 65 -8.16 -13.36 24.94
N THR A 66 -7.77 -13.48 23.68
CA THR A 66 -6.37 -13.70 23.31
C THR A 66 -5.81 -12.40 22.75
N PHE A 67 -4.76 -11.89 23.38
CA PHE A 67 -4.00 -10.73 22.90
C PHE A 67 -2.78 -11.18 22.12
N LEU A 68 -2.59 -10.65 20.90
CA LEU A 68 -1.37 -10.81 20.13
C LEU A 68 -0.76 -9.45 19.82
N ALA A 69 0.57 -9.39 19.94
CA ALA A 69 1.34 -8.24 19.48
C ALA A 69 2.51 -8.74 18.64
N LYS A 70 2.67 -8.21 17.43
CA LYS A 70 3.75 -8.58 16.52
C LYS A 70 4.50 -7.35 16.09
N LEU A 71 5.81 -7.36 16.32
CA LEU A 71 6.75 -6.38 15.78
C LEU A 71 7.55 -7.06 14.67
N PHE A 72 7.69 -6.41 13.52
CA PHE A 72 8.46 -6.92 12.40
C PHE A 72 9.38 -5.86 11.79
N TYR A 73 10.50 -6.33 11.26
CA TYR A 73 11.49 -5.53 10.56
C TYR A 73 12.04 -6.29 9.37
N GLY A 74 12.20 -5.62 8.22
CA GLY A 74 12.78 -6.25 7.05
C GLY A 74 12.80 -5.37 5.81
N LYS A 75 12.93 -6.03 4.68
CA LYS A 75 12.93 -5.41 3.35
C LYS A 75 12.22 -6.31 2.35
N ASN A 76 11.85 -5.74 1.20
CA ASN A 76 11.28 -6.47 0.08
C ASN A 76 11.69 -5.84 -1.24
N GLU A 77 11.80 -6.66 -2.27
CA GLU A 77 12.02 -6.23 -3.65
C GLU A 77 11.02 -6.95 -4.56
N PHE A 78 10.39 -6.21 -5.46
CA PHE A 78 9.42 -6.77 -6.40
C PHE A 78 9.43 -6.02 -7.73
N ALA A 79 9.15 -6.76 -8.81
CA ALA A 79 8.99 -6.19 -10.13
C ALA A 79 7.57 -5.65 -10.29
N VAL A 80 7.44 -4.43 -10.83
CA VAL A 80 6.15 -3.86 -11.21
C VAL A 80 5.97 -4.09 -12.71
N THR A 81 5.13 -5.04 -13.06
CA THR A 81 4.82 -5.39 -14.46
C THR A 81 4.05 -4.30 -15.21
N ALA A 82 3.50 -3.31 -14.50
CA ALA A 82 2.75 -2.21 -15.11
C ALA A 82 3.58 -1.30 -16.02
N PHE A 83 4.90 -1.28 -15.88
CA PHE A 83 5.79 -0.50 -16.73
C PHE A 83 6.30 -1.26 -17.96
N SER A 84 5.66 -2.36 -18.35
CA SER A 84 5.76 -3.08 -19.63
C SER A 84 7.15 -3.24 -20.28
N ALA A 85 8.22 -2.81 -19.62
CA ALA A 85 9.58 -3.00 -20.07
C ALA A 85 10.14 -4.24 -19.36
N PRO A 86 10.66 -5.24 -20.11
CA PRO A 86 11.27 -6.43 -19.53
C PRO A 86 12.42 -6.12 -18.55
N ASP A 87 13.05 -4.96 -18.72
CA ASP A 87 14.20 -4.48 -17.95
C ASP A 87 13.83 -3.34 -16.98
N ALA A 88 12.54 -3.16 -16.66
CA ALA A 88 12.14 -2.12 -15.72
C ALA A 88 12.79 -2.36 -14.33
N PRO A 89 13.42 -1.33 -13.74
CA PRO A 89 14.03 -1.47 -12.42
C PRO A 89 13.00 -1.89 -11.38
N PRO A 90 13.37 -2.79 -10.46
CA PRO A 90 12.46 -3.22 -9.41
C PRO A 90 12.14 -2.08 -8.45
N PHE A 91 10.98 -2.19 -7.80
CA PHE A 91 10.68 -1.46 -6.58
C PHE A 91 11.29 -2.17 -5.38
N ARG A 92 11.99 -1.42 -4.55
CA ARG A 92 12.52 -1.89 -3.27
C ARG A 92 11.82 -1.20 -2.12
N PHE A 93 11.43 -1.98 -1.15
CA PHE A 93 11.01 -1.49 0.15
C PHE A 93 12.08 -1.82 1.17
N ASP A 94 12.70 -0.78 1.68
CA ASP A 94 13.75 -0.87 2.69
C ASP A 94 13.23 -0.36 4.03
N ASN A 95 13.87 -0.82 5.11
CA ASN A 95 13.55 -0.41 6.48
C ASN A 95 12.05 -0.53 6.80
N ILE A 96 11.43 -1.63 6.36
CA ILE A 96 10.05 -1.94 6.75
C ILE A 96 10.03 -2.21 8.25
N VAL A 97 9.31 -1.39 9.00
CA VAL A 97 9.07 -1.55 10.45
C VAL A 97 7.58 -1.51 10.68
N GLY A 98 7.03 -2.49 11.35
CA GLY A 98 5.61 -2.50 11.62
C GLY A 98 5.25 -3.14 12.96
N LEU A 99 4.14 -2.67 13.50
CA LEU A 99 3.50 -3.18 14.71
C LEU A 99 2.08 -3.59 14.36
N ALA A 100 1.73 -4.84 14.66
CA ALA A 100 0.37 -5.36 14.59
C ALA A 100 -0.09 -5.74 16.00
N LEU A 101 -1.29 -5.31 16.35
CA LEU A 101 -1.98 -5.67 17.59
C LEU A 101 -3.29 -6.32 17.24
N ASP A 102 -3.58 -7.47 17.85
CA ASP A 102 -4.77 -8.24 17.59
C ASP A 102 -5.41 -8.65 18.93
N PHE A 103 -6.72 -8.46 19.01
CA PHE A 103 -7.56 -8.74 20.17
C PHE A 103 -8.66 -9.70 19.73
N GLN A 104 -8.49 -10.98 20.05
CA GLN A 104 -9.39 -12.07 19.67
C GLN A 104 -10.25 -12.48 20.85
N PHE A 105 -11.55 -12.28 20.73
CA PHE A 105 -12.57 -12.74 21.66
C PHE A 105 -13.37 -13.89 21.05
N VAL A 106 -14.25 -14.50 21.82
CA VAL A 106 -15.08 -15.64 21.36
C VAL A 106 -15.86 -15.31 20.08
N ASN A 107 -16.45 -14.13 20.01
CA ASN A 107 -17.34 -13.72 18.91
C ASN A 107 -16.85 -12.56 18.08
N TRP A 108 -15.75 -11.92 18.44
CA TRP A 108 -15.25 -10.77 17.72
C TRP A 108 -13.72 -10.68 17.78
N GLU A 109 -13.18 -10.03 16.81
CA GLU A 109 -11.75 -9.78 16.64
C GLU A 109 -11.59 -8.34 16.22
N ILE A 110 -10.60 -7.66 16.80
CA ILE A 110 -10.19 -6.31 16.38
C ILE A 110 -8.68 -6.35 16.18
N ALA A 111 -8.22 -5.85 15.04
CA ALA A 111 -6.81 -5.71 14.77
C ALA A 111 -6.46 -4.27 14.36
N VAL A 112 -5.31 -3.82 14.81
CA VAL A 112 -4.73 -2.51 14.45
C VAL A 112 -3.32 -2.75 13.94
N ASN A 113 -2.99 -2.13 12.82
CA ASN A 113 -1.67 -2.22 12.22
C ASN A 113 -1.12 -0.83 11.92
N HIS A 114 0.17 -0.65 12.17
CA HIS A 114 0.91 0.51 11.72
C HIS A 114 2.27 0.08 11.18
N THR A 115 2.58 0.46 9.94
CA THR A 115 3.81 0.12 9.26
C THR A 115 4.42 1.36 8.62
N GLN A 116 5.72 1.50 8.76
CA GLN A 116 6.53 2.51 8.09
C GLN A 116 7.56 1.80 7.23
N LEU A 117 7.84 2.38 6.07
CA LEU A 117 8.84 1.85 5.15
C LEU A 117 9.51 2.99 4.38
N LYS A 118 10.64 2.67 3.80
CA LYS A 118 11.24 3.46 2.74
C LYS A 118 11.12 2.70 1.44
N PHE A 119 10.79 3.40 0.38
CA PHE A 119 10.79 2.80 -0.94
C PHE A 119 11.73 3.53 -1.88
N ASP A 120 12.27 2.76 -2.78
CA ASP A 120 13.24 3.20 -3.77
C ASP A 120 12.91 2.56 -5.12
N SER A 121 12.94 3.36 -6.17
CA SER A 121 12.86 2.84 -7.55
C SER A 121 13.50 3.82 -8.52
N GLN A 122 14.23 3.27 -9.47
CA GLN A 122 14.80 4.02 -10.58
C GLN A 122 13.84 4.12 -11.78
N ALA A 123 12.61 3.60 -11.68
CA ALA A 123 11.69 3.47 -12.80
C ALA A 123 11.32 4.81 -13.47
N ILE A 124 11.23 5.89 -12.69
CA ILE A 124 10.90 7.22 -13.21
C ILE A 124 12.11 8.16 -13.36
N LYS A 125 13.30 7.70 -13.03
CA LYS A 125 14.52 8.50 -13.11
C LYS A 125 14.79 9.07 -14.50
N PRO A 126 14.61 8.32 -15.61
CA PRO A 126 14.76 8.88 -16.95
C PRO A 126 13.80 10.03 -17.24
N LEU A 127 12.57 9.99 -16.70
CA LEU A 127 11.60 11.08 -16.84
C LEU A 127 12.08 12.34 -16.08
N ILE A 128 12.56 12.16 -14.85
CA ILE A 128 13.08 13.26 -14.01
C ILE A 128 14.29 13.92 -14.68
N GLU A 129 15.24 13.11 -15.16
CA GLU A 129 16.41 13.59 -15.89
C GLU A 129 16.01 14.31 -17.18
N GLY A 130 15.05 13.77 -17.92
CA GLY A 130 14.51 14.39 -19.14
C GLY A 130 13.88 15.77 -18.87
N LEU A 131 13.05 15.91 -17.84
CA LEU A 131 12.47 17.20 -17.43
C LEU A 131 13.55 18.21 -17.02
N THR A 132 14.55 17.75 -16.29
CA THR A 132 15.68 18.61 -15.87
C THR A 132 16.49 19.08 -17.07
N GLN A 133 16.75 18.21 -18.04
CA GLN A 133 17.44 18.55 -19.28
C GLN A 133 16.62 19.52 -20.14
N LEU A 134 15.31 19.28 -20.30
CA LEU A 134 14.44 20.19 -21.03
C LEU A 134 14.45 21.60 -20.41
N ASN A 135 14.41 21.70 -19.08
CA ASN A 135 14.51 22.99 -18.39
C ASN A 135 15.85 23.69 -18.60
N ALA A 136 16.94 22.93 -18.76
CA ALA A 136 18.29 23.49 -18.94
C ALA A 136 18.60 23.88 -20.38
N PHE A 137 18.09 23.14 -21.37
CA PHE A 137 18.54 23.26 -22.75
C PHE A 137 17.48 23.79 -23.73
N VAL A 138 16.19 23.74 -23.38
CA VAL A 138 15.13 24.24 -24.25
C VAL A 138 14.82 25.70 -23.93
N PRO A 139 15.04 26.63 -24.87
CA PRO A 139 14.69 28.03 -24.65
C PRO A 139 13.21 28.21 -24.27
N ASN A 140 12.94 29.05 -23.29
CA ASN A 140 11.60 29.35 -22.79
C ASN A 140 10.84 28.18 -22.15
N PHE A 141 11.46 27.01 -21.91
CA PHE A 141 10.79 25.90 -21.22
C PHE A 141 10.33 26.31 -19.81
N SER A 142 11.15 27.09 -19.10
CA SER A 142 10.81 27.63 -17.78
C SER A 142 9.65 28.64 -17.81
N VAL A 143 9.30 29.21 -18.98
CA VAL A 143 8.11 30.07 -19.15
C VAL A 143 6.84 29.20 -19.22
N ILE A 144 6.95 28.04 -19.85
CA ILE A 144 5.85 27.08 -19.97
C ILE A 144 5.63 26.32 -18.67
N TRP A 145 6.73 25.92 -18.05
CA TRP A 145 6.71 25.13 -16.81
C TRP A 145 7.77 25.60 -15.79
N PRO A 146 7.50 26.68 -15.07
CA PRO A 146 8.45 27.27 -14.12
C PRO A 146 8.92 26.28 -13.03
N ASN A 147 8.02 25.42 -12.57
CA ASN A 147 8.25 24.49 -11.47
C ASN A 147 8.63 23.08 -11.93
N ALA A 148 9.05 22.88 -13.19
CA ALA A 148 9.33 21.55 -13.73
C ALA A 148 10.37 20.76 -12.92
N VAL A 149 11.42 21.42 -12.45
CA VAL A 149 12.48 20.79 -11.64
C VAL A 149 11.97 20.42 -10.24
N ASP A 150 11.21 21.32 -9.62
CA ASP A 150 10.61 21.05 -8.29
C ASP A 150 9.60 19.92 -8.37
N PHE A 151 8.79 19.90 -9.42
CA PHE A 151 7.87 18.81 -9.70
C PHE A 151 8.61 17.48 -9.90
N ALA A 152 9.67 17.47 -10.72
CA ALA A 152 10.51 16.31 -10.94
C ALA A 152 11.10 15.77 -9.63
N ASN A 153 11.63 16.65 -8.79
CA ASN A 153 12.16 16.30 -7.47
C ASN A 153 11.07 15.77 -6.52
N ALA A 154 9.88 16.35 -6.53
CA ALA A 154 8.77 15.89 -5.71
C ALA A 154 8.20 14.55 -6.19
N ALA A 155 8.32 14.24 -7.48
CA ALA A 155 7.91 12.98 -8.08
C ALA A 155 8.95 11.86 -7.91
N ASP A 156 10.20 12.19 -7.57
CA ASP A 156 11.27 11.20 -7.39
C ASP A 156 10.86 10.10 -6.41
N LEU A 157 11.33 8.88 -6.66
CA LEU A 157 11.07 7.68 -5.86
C LEU A 157 12.29 7.24 -5.04
N ASP A 158 13.38 8.00 -5.06
CA ASP A 158 14.59 7.66 -4.33
C ASP A 158 14.42 7.94 -2.83
N ASN A 159 14.58 6.88 -2.01
CA ASN A 159 14.57 6.92 -0.55
C ASN A 159 13.33 7.62 0.06
N ARG A 160 12.16 7.44 -0.55
CA ARG A 160 10.90 8.04 -0.10
C ARG A 160 10.27 7.26 1.04
N LYS A 161 9.50 7.96 1.85
CA LYS A 161 8.82 7.36 3.00
C LYS A 161 7.38 7.03 2.66
N GLY A 162 6.95 5.87 3.13
CA GLY A 162 5.56 5.45 3.12
C GLY A 162 5.11 5.00 4.50
N THR A 163 3.85 5.22 4.80
CA THR A 163 3.18 4.69 6.00
C THR A 163 1.90 4.00 5.61
N TYR A 164 1.63 2.88 6.25
CA TYR A 164 0.37 2.15 6.19
C TYR A 164 -0.22 2.05 7.58
N THR A 165 -1.49 2.37 7.74
CA THR A 165 -2.22 2.19 9.01
C THR A 165 -3.55 1.56 8.71
N SER A 166 -3.93 0.52 9.43
CA SER A 166 -5.24 -0.12 9.31
C SER A 166 -5.89 -0.38 10.65
N LEU A 167 -7.21 -0.38 10.62
CA LEU A 167 -8.10 -0.86 11.67
C LEU A 167 -9.03 -1.86 11.02
N SER A 168 -9.08 -3.05 11.55
CA SER A 168 -9.95 -4.11 11.06
C SER A 168 -10.70 -4.77 12.19
N GLY A 169 -11.82 -5.41 11.85
CA GLY A 169 -12.60 -6.14 12.81
C GLY A 169 -13.56 -7.13 12.18
N GLN A 170 -13.85 -8.16 12.95
CA GLN A 170 -14.80 -9.19 12.62
C GLN A 170 -15.72 -9.41 13.82
N TYR A 171 -17.02 -9.57 13.56
CA TYR A 171 -17.99 -9.92 14.57
C TYR A 171 -18.92 -11.03 14.08
N ARG A 172 -19.04 -12.10 14.86
CA ARG A 172 -19.93 -13.23 14.56
C ARG A 172 -21.10 -13.26 15.52
N PHE A 173 -22.28 -13.18 14.98
CA PHE A 173 -23.53 -13.30 15.72
C PHE A 173 -24.44 -14.34 15.09
N LYS A 174 -24.57 -15.50 15.73
CA LYS A 174 -25.31 -16.66 15.23
C LYS A 174 -24.82 -17.03 13.81
N GLU A 175 -25.71 -16.96 12.84
CA GLU A 175 -25.45 -17.29 11.44
C GLU A 175 -24.87 -16.10 10.64
N VAL A 176 -24.67 -14.94 11.25
CA VAL A 176 -24.15 -13.74 10.58
C VAL A 176 -22.73 -13.43 11.03
N THR A 177 -21.85 -13.21 10.06
CA THR A 177 -20.51 -12.65 10.29
C THR A 177 -20.42 -11.29 9.62
N LEU A 178 -20.04 -10.27 10.37
CA LEU A 178 -19.69 -8.94 9.85
C LEU A 178 -18.18 -8.80 9.84
N ILE A 179 -17.63 -8.32 8.73
CA ILE A 179 -16.19 -8.06 8.56
C ILE A 179 -16.00 -6.68 7.99
N SER A 180 -15.09 -5.91 8.56
CA SER A 180 -14.77 -4.56 8.09
C SER A 180 -13.29 -4.27 8.25
N GLU A 181 -12.70 -3.58 7.27
CA GLU A 181 -11.36 -3.01 7.37
C GLU A 181 -11.36 -1.59 6.83
N LEU A 182 -10.58 -0.74 7.47
CA LEU A 182 -10.25 0.63 7.05
C LEU A 182 -8.73 0.73 6.97
N ALA A 183 -8.22 1.30 5.89
CA ALA A 183 -6.80 1.48 5.70
C ALA A 183 -6.47 2.87 5.16
N LYS A 184 -5.31 3.37 5.57
CA LYS A 184 -4.75 4.62 5.09
C LYS A 184 -3.28 4.45 4.73
N ILE A 185 -2.94 4.82 3.50
CA ILE A 185 -1.57 4.95 3.01
C ILE A 185 -1.24 6.42 2.89
N LYS A 186 -0.05 6.81 3.34
CA LYS A 186 0.53 8.12 3.08
C LYS A 186 1.93 7.95 2.52
N THR A 187 2.30 8.83 1.62
CA THR A 187 3.64 8.88 1.00
C THR A 187 4.14 10.30 0.96
N ASP A 188 5.43 10.49 0.80
CA ASP A 188 6.08 11.79 0.67
C ASP A 188 6.55 12.09 -0.78
N THR A 189 5.93 11.45 -1.76
CA THR A 189 6.20 11.66 -3.19
C THR A 189 4.90 11.82 -3.98
N LEU A 190 4.95 12.57 -5.07
CA LEU A 190 3.82 12.74 -5.99
C LEU A 190 3.56 11.51 -6.86
N SER A 191 4.57 10.65 -7.08
CA SER A 191 4.45 9.48 -7.96
C SER A 191 3.67 8.32 -7.35
N VAL A 192 3.55 8.27 -6.02
CA VAL A 192 2.74 7.29 -5.30
C VAL A 192 1.78 8.04 -4.40
N GLN A 193 0.54 8.12 -4.81
CA GLN A 193 -0.48 8.87 -4.06
C GLN A 193 -0.88 8.17 -2.78
N GLY A 194 -1.20 8.97 -1.77
CA GLY A 194 -1.88 8.50 -0.57
C GLY A 194 -3.27 7.94 -0.92
N VAL A 195 -3.70 6.90 -0.20
CA VAL A 195 -4.98 6.22 -0.41
C VAL A 195 -5.67 5.99 0.93
N GLU A 196 -6.95 6.31 0.98
CA GLU A 196 -7.87 5.88 2.04
C GLU A 196 -8.85 4.87 1.43
N SER A 197 -8.97 3.72 2.05
CA SER A 197 -9.82 2.65 1.56
C SER A 197 -10.49 1.89 2.71
N GLY A 198 -11.58 1.22 2.40
CA GLY A 198 -12.27 0.40 3.37
C GLY A 198 -13.39 -0.42 2.77
N TYR A 199 -13.84 -1.41 3.53
CA TYR A 199 -15.02 -2.20 3.19
C TYR A 199 -15.78 -2.63 4.44
N LEU A 200 -17.05 -2.96 4.22
CA LEU A 200 -17.92 -3.65 5.15
C LEU A 200 -18.59 -4.82 4.40
N SER A 201 -18.47 -6.00 4.94
CA SER A 201 -19.10 -7.21 4.43
C SER A 201 -19.98 -7.85 5.48
N SER A 202 -21.14 -8.37 5.05
CA SER A 202 -22.01 -9.21 5.86
C SER A 202 -22.12 -10.58 5.18
N ILE A 203 -21.89 -11.63 5.95
CA ILE A 203 -21.94 -13.02 5.50
C ILE A 203 -23.04 -13.74 6.30
N TYR A 204 -24.00 -14.32 5.62
CA TYR A 204 -25.05 -15.16 6.22
C TYR A 204 -24.73 -16.62 5.94
N HIS A 205 -24.52 -17.40 7.00
CA HIS A 205 -24.17 -18.81 6.95
C HIS A 205 -25.44 -19.67 7.06
N THR A 206 -25.59 -20.62 6.14
CA THR A 206 -26.57 -21.69 6.23
C THR A 206 -25.87 -23.04 6.25
N ASN A 207 -26.61 -24.12 6.47
CA ASN A 207 -26.05 -25.47 6.47
C ASN A 207 -25.39 -25.87 5.14
N ALA A 208 -25.84 -25.29 4.02
CA ALA A 208 -25.41 -25.68 2.67
C ALA A 208 -24.70 -24.56 1.90
N HIS A 209 -24.98 -23.29 2.22
CA HIS A 209 -24.52 -22.13 1.44
C HIS A 209 -24.15 -20.97 2.34
N ASN A 210 -23.22 -20.15 1.87
CA ASN A 210 -22.91 -18.85 2.43
C ASN A 210 -23.36 -17.77 1.44
N PHE A 211 -24.11 -16.79 1.92
CA PHE A 211 -24.50 -15.61 1.16
C PHE A 211 -23.74 -14.41 1.69
N PHE A 212 -23.22 -13.57 0.83
CA PHE A 212 -22.52 -12.36 1.27
C PHE A 212 -22.97 -11.13 0.48
N ALA A 213 -22.86 -9.99 1.13
CA ALA A 213 -22.99 -8.68 0.54
C ALA A 213 -21.86 -7.79 1.06
N SER A 214 -21.28 -6.99 0.17
CA SER A 214 -20.15 -6.11 0.52
C SER A 214 -20.35 -4.74 -0.10
N ILE A 215 -19.91 -3.71 0.64
CA ILE A 215 -19.72 -2.36 0.14
C ILE A 215 -18.29 -1.95 0.42
N ALA A 216 -17.63 -1.33 -0.56
CA ALA A 216 -16.25 -0.89 -0.42
C ALA A 216 -16.06 0.49 -1.03
N PHE A 217 -15.03 1.18 -0.60
CA PHE A 217 -14.60 2.45 -1.16
C PHE A 217 -13.07 2.51 -1.23
N SER A 218 -12.57 3.25 -2.21
CA SER A 218 -11.17 3.64 -2.31
C SER A 218 -11.11 5.08 -2.79
N LYS A 219 -10.36 5.92 -2.08
CA LYS A 219 -10.17 7.33 -2.37
C LYS A 219 -8.68 7.64 -2.36
N SER A 220 -8.12 7.98 -3.52
CA SER A 220 -6.76 8.51 -3.62
C SER A 220 -6.74 10.01 -3.35
N GLU A 221 -5.60 10.50 -2.90
CA GLU A 221 -5.33 11.93 -2.88
C GLU A 221 -5.42 12.46 -4.33
N LYS A 222 -6.01 13.65 -4.48
CA LYS A 222 -6.12 14.26 -5.81
C LYS A 222 -4.74 14.67 -6.28
N PHE A 223 -4.38 14.26 -7.49
CA PHE A 223 -3.28 14.88 -8.21
C PHE A 223 -3.76 16.24 -8.72
N ASP A 224 -3.22 17.30 -8.14
CA ASP A 224 -3.53 18.66 -8.57
C ASP A 224 -2.56 19.07 -9.68
N LEU A 225 -3.05 19.08 -10.92
CA LEU A 225 -2.29 19.54 -12.08
C LEU A 225 -1.92 21.02 -11.97
N ASP A 226 -2.71 21.83 -11.27
CA ASP A 226 -2.38 23.24 -11.03
C ASP A 226 -1.14 23.36 -10.15
N SER A 227 -0.88 22.37 -9.27
CA SER A 227 0.34 22.30 -8.47
C SER A 227 1.59 22.00 -9.31
N SER A 228 1.44 21.48 -10.52
CA SER A 228 2.55 21.24 -11.45
C SER A 228 3.17 22.54 -11.98
N GLY A 229 2.43 23.65 -11.96
CA GLY A 229 2.87 24.94 -12.45
C GLY A 229 2.96 25.06 -13.96
N ILE A 230 2.34 24.14 -14.73
CA ILE A 230 2.29 24.24 -16.19
C ILE A 230 1.37 25.39 -16.60
N ILE A 231 1.90 26.31 -17.40
CA ILE A 231 1.15 27.45 -17.92
C ILE A 231 0.61 27.09 -19.30
N LEU A 232 -0.62 26.56 -19.37
CA LEU A 232 -1.26 26.11 -20.59
C LEU A 232 -1.32 27.17 -21.71
N PRO A 233 -1.65 28.46 -21.46
CA PRO A 233 -1.62 29.48 -22.50
C PRO A 233 -0.22 29.71 -23.09
N ALA A 234 0.83 29.61 -22.28
CA ALA A 234 2.21 29.70 -22.77
C ALA A 234 2.59 28.49 -23.63
N LEU A 235 2.12 27.29 -23.28
CA LEU A 235 2.29 26.08 -24.09
C LEU A 235 1.59 26.22 -25.44
N GLU A 236 0.34 26.69 -25.50
CA GLU A 236 -0.40 26.92 -26.72
C GLU A 236 0.29 27.96 -27.62
N GLN A 237 0.84 29.02 -27.05
CA GLN A 237 1.58 30.05 -27.80
C GLN A 237 2.86 29.48 -28.44
N VAL A 238 3.57 28.58 -27.75
CA VAL A 238 4.77 27.93 -28.28
C VAL A 238 4.40 26.91 -29.37
N LEU A 239 3.35 26.11 -29.16
CA LEU A 239 2.86 25.15 -30.15
C LEU A 239 2.30 25.84 -31.39
N GLY A 240 1.51 26.92 -31.23
CA GLY A 240 1.01 27.71 -32.34
C GLY A 240 2.11 28.42 -33.14
N GLY A 241 3.25 28.72 -32.50
CA GLY A 241 4.46 29.19 -33.17
C GLY A 241 5.15 28.11 -34.02
N ILE A 242 5.02 26.84 -33.65
CA ILE A 242 5.58 25.72 -34.42
C ILE A 242 4.76 25.46 -35.67
N ASP A 243 3.44 25.55 -35.60
CA ASP A 243 2.54 25.37 -36.76
C ASP A 243 2.70 26.48 -37.80
N ALA A 244 3.24 27.63 -37.42
CA ALA A 244 3.54 28.74 -38.35
C ALA A 244 4.83 28.52 -39.21
N PHE A 245 5.62 27.47 -38.91
CA PHE A 245 6.84 27.12 -39.63
C PHE A 245 6.67 25.90 -40.53
N ASN A 246 5.51 25.26 -40.58
CA ASN A 246 5.13 24.21 -41.52
C ASN A 246 4.18 24.75 -42.61
#